data_8cb9132391a560d5d2ea379c0575c37c
#
_entry.id   8cb9132391a560d5d2ea379c0575c37c
#
_cell.length_a   1.000
_cell.length_b   1.000
_cell.length_c   1.000
_cell.angle_alpha   90.00
_cell.angle_beta   90.00
_cell.angle_gamma   90.00
#
_symmetry.space_group_name_H-M   'P 1'
#
loop_
_entity.id
_entity.type
_entity.pdbx_description
1 polymer ?
#
loop_
_entity_poly.entity_id
_entity_poly.type
_entity_poly.pdbx_seq_one_letter_code
_entity_poly.pdbx_strand_id
1 'polypeptide(L)'
;MTFDELRDKAHALPLKPGVYIMQNAASEVIYVGKAKALKNRVSQYFQDQSRHNEKTRAMVSQIDHFDVIVVQSEFEALVLECALIKRHQPRYNILLKDSKGYPYIR
;
A
#
# COMPACT_ATOMS: atom_id res chain seq x y z
N MET A 1 -11.02 -6.96 9.17
CA MET A 1 -11.68 -5.65 9.29
C MET A 1 -12.62 -5.45 8.12
N THR A 2 -13.70 -4.73 8.35
CA THR A 2 -14.62 -4.41 7.25
C THR A 2 -14.04 -3.27 6.41
N PHE A 3 -14.63 -3.07 5.23
CA PHE A 3 -14.23 -1.96 4.38
C PHE A 3 -14.38 -0.61 5.09
N ASP A 4 -15.49 -0.43 5.83
CA ASP A 4 -15.72 0.83 6.55
C ASP A 4 -14.69 1.04 7.65
N GLU A 5 -14.31 -0.02 8.34
CA GLU A 5 -13.28 0.08 9.36
C GLU A 5 -11.92 0.44 8.77
N LEU A 6 -11.61 -0.14 7.61
CA LEU A 6 -10.37 0.17 6.92
C LEU A 6 -10.34 1.64 6.49
N ARG A 7 -11.47 2.13 5.96
CA ARG A 7 -11.58 3.52 5.55
C ARG A 7 -11.40 4.46 6.73
N ASP A 8 -12.03 4.14 7.86
CA ASP A 8 -11.92 4.97 9.06
C ASP A 8 -10.49 5.01 9.58
N LYS A 9 -9.84 3.86 9.57
CA LYS A 9 -8.44 3.79 10.00
C LYS A 9 -7.56 4.62 9.08
N ALA A 10 -7.82 4.57 7.78
CA ALA A 10 -7.05 5.34 6.81
C ALA A 10 -7.22 6.84 7.03
N HIS A 11 -8.45 7.26 7.34
CA HIS A 11 -8.72 8.67 7.59
C HIS A 11 -8.09 9.19 8.88
N ALA A 12 -7.73 8.30 9.77
CA ALA A 12 -7.06 8.66 11.02
C ALA A 12 -5.54 8.74 10.90
N LEU A 13 -5.00 8.42 9.73
CA LEU A 13 -3.56 8.45 9.53
C LEU A 13 -3.03 9.87 9.47
N PRO A 14 -1.75 10.09 9.82
CA PRO A 14 -1.16 11.42 9.74
C PRO A 14 -0.87 11.82 8.29
N LEU A 15 -0.82 13.13 8.06
CA LEU A 15 -0.42 13.69 6.77
C LEU A 15 1.11 13.79 6.73
N LYS A 16 1.76 12.65 6.86
CA LYS A 16 3.22 12.58 6.93
C LYS A 16 3.73 11.52 5.97
N PRO A 17 4.99 11.63 5.54
CA PRO A 17 5.55 10.60 4.66
C PRO A 17 5.69 9.29 5.40
N GLY A 18 5.58 8.22 4.67
CA GLY A 18 5.72 6.91 5.27
C GLY A 18 5.47 5.80 4.28
N VAL A 19 5.41 4.59 4.82
CA VAL A 19 5.18 3.37 4.06
C VAL A 19 3.95 2.70 4.63
N TYR A 20 3.11 2.17 3.74
CA TYR A 20 1.94 1.40 4.17
C TYR A 20 2.08 -0.04 3.69
N ILE A 21 1.62 -0.95 4.52
CA ILE A 21 1.78 -2.39 4.32
C ILE A 21 0.40 -3.03 4.37
N MET A 22 -0.09 -3.49 3.23
CA MET A 22 -1.41 -4.10 3.13
C MET A 22 -1.32 -5.59 3.35
N GLN A 23 -2.20 -6.14 4.16
CA GLN A 23 -2.17 -7.55 4.53
C GLN A 23 -3.54 -8.18 4.33
N ASN A 24 -3.56 -9.46 3.96
CA ASN A 24 -4.80 -10.20 3.79
C ASN A 24 -5.22 -10.86 5.12
N ALA A 25 -6.30 -11.64 5.08
CA ALA A 25 -6.83 -12.27 6.30
C ALA A 25 -5.85 -13.25 6.93
N ALA A 26 -4.91 -13.77 6.16
CA ALA A 26 -3.87 -14.66 6.69
C ALA A 26 -2.66 -13.88 7.18
N SER A 27 -2.74 -12.55 7.22
CA SER A 27 -1.65 -11.66 7.62
C SER A 27 -0.45 -11.72 6.68
N GLU A 28 -0.68 -12.15 5.45
CA GLU A 28 0.37 -12.11 4.44
C GLU A 28 0.45 -10.71 3.86
N VAL A 29 1.66 -10.21 3.68
CA VAL A 29 1.86 -8.90 3.07
C VAL A 29 1.61 -9.03 1.58
N ILE A 30 0.57 -8.34 1.10
CA ILE A 30 0.17 -8.44 -0.30
C ILE A 30 0.56 -7.21 -1.11
N TYR A 31 0.87 -6.11 -0.44
CA TYR A 31 1.30 -4.90 -1.11
C TYR A 31 2.01 -3.96 -0.15
N VAL A 32 3.07 -3.31 -0.62
CA VAL A 32 3.79 -2.30 0.14
C VAL A 32 3.88 -1.06 -0.74
N GLY A 33 3.56 0.09 -0.19
CA GLY A 33 3.63 1.34 -0.93
C GLY A 33 4.18 2.46 -0.08
N LYS A 34 4.63 3.53 -0.72
CA LYS A 34 5.08 4.72 -0.03
C LYS A 34 4.17 5.89 -0.33
N ALA A 35 4.21 6.89 0.53
CA ALA A 35 3.37 8.06 0.37
C ALA A 35 4.05 9.30 0.93
N LYS A 36 3.76 10.44 0.34
CA LYS A 36 4.17 11.73 0.90
C LYS A 36 3.27 12.09 2.07
N ALA A 37 2.00 11.74 1.98
CA ALA A 37 1.01 11.96 3.02
C ALA A 37 0.19 10.68 3.14
N LEU A 38 0.48 9.89 4.16
CA LEU A 38 -0.14 8.59 4.34
C LEU A 38 -1.66 8.65 4.32
N LYS A 39 -2.23 9.63 5.02
CA LYS A 39 -3.68 9.76 5.07
C LYS A 39 -4.30 9.85 3.68
N ASN A 40 -3.77 10.72 2.84
CA ASN A 40 -4.32 10.93 1.51
C ASN A 40 -4.16 9.69 0.64
N ARG A 41 -2.99 9.10 0.67
CA ARG A 41 -2.68 7.98 -0.20
C ARG A 41 -3.48 6.74 0.17
N VAL A 42 -3.47 6.39 1.44
CA VAL A 42 -4.14 5.17 1.90
C VAL A 42 -5.65 5.32 1.78
N SER A 43 -6.18 6.50 2.09
CA SER A 43 -7.61 6.75 1.99
C SER A 43 -8.12 6.53 0.57
N GLN A 44 -7.30 6.82 -0.45
CA GLN A 44 -7.72 6.64 -1.84
C GLN A 44 -8.09 5.20 -2.17
N TYR A 45 -7.47 4.23 -1.51
CA TYR A 45 -7.79 2.83 -1.76
C TYR A 45 -9.17 2.46 -1.25
N PHE A 46 -9.71 3.21 -0.31
CA PHE A 46 -10.99 2.90 0.31
C PHE A 46 -12.08 3.91 -0.04
N GLN A 47 -11.88 4.63 -1.14
CA GLN A 47 -12.88 5.54 -1.66
C GLN A 47 -13.58 4.90 -2.84
N ASP A 48 -13.90 5.68 -3.85
CA ASP A 48 -14.63 5.21 -5.01
C ASP A 48 -13.85 4.16 -5.79
N GLN A 49 -14.31 2.91 -5.74
CA GLN A 49 -13.64 1.80 -6.40
C GLN A 49 -13.67 1.91 -7.92
N SER A 50 -14.60 2.69 -8.46
CA SER A 50 -14.68 2.83 -9.92
C SER A 50 -13.47 3.52 -10.51
N ARG A 51 -12.68 4.22 -9.68
CA ARG A 51 -11.49 4.91 -10.14
C ARG A 51 -10.26 4.02 -10.20
N HIS A 52 -10.34 2.82 -9.62
CA HIS A 52 -9.23 1.91 -9.62
C HIS A 52 -9.27 1.01 -10.85
N ASN A 53 -8.09 0.63 -11.33
CA ASN A 53 -8.05 -0.38 -12.38
C ASN A 53 -8.38 -1.74 -11.78
N GLU A 54 -8.52 -2.73 -12.64
CA GLU A 54 -8.93 -4.07 -12.22
C GLU A 54 -7.99 -4.68 -11.19
N LYS A 55 -6.70 -4.53 -11.40
CA LYS A 55 -5.71 -5.10 -10.48
C LYS A 55 -5.78 -4.44 -9.11
N THR A 56 -5.94 -3.12 -9.09
CA THR A 56 -6.03 -2.40 -7.83
C THR A 56 -7.30 -2.77 -7.07
N ARG A 57 -8.42 -2.90 -7.79
CA ARG A 57 -9.66 -3.33 -7.14
C ARG A 57 -9.54 -4.74 -6.56
N ALA A 58 -8.88 -5.63 -7.29
CA ALA A 58 -8.65 -6.99 -6.80
C ALA A 58 -7.83 -6.96 -5.52
N MET A 59 -6.78 -6.12 -5.50
CA MET A 59 -5.95 -5.98 -4.32
C MET A 59 -6.75 -5.46 -3.13
N VAL A 60 -7.52 -4.40 -3.35
CA VAL A 60 -8.32 -3.80 -2.26
C VAL A 60 -9.29 -4.81 -1.68
N SER A 61 -9.87 -5.66 -2.52
CA SER A 61 -10.82 -6.67 -2.06
C SER A 61 -10.16 -7.73 -1.17
N GLN A 62 -8.83 -7.87 -1.24
CA GLN A 62 -8.10 -8.83 -0.44
C GLN A 62 -7.56 -8.24 0.86
N ILE A 63 -7.63 -6.92 1.03
CA ILE A 63 -7.09 -6.28 2.22
C ILE A 63 -7.96 -6.59 3.43
N ASP A 64 -7.37 -7.22 4.44
CA ASP A 64 -8.05 -7.42 5.71
C ASP A 64 -7.64 -6.32 6.69
N HIS A 65 -6.36 -5.98 6.70
CA HIS A 65 -5.84 -4.93 7.57
C HIS A 65 -4.57 -4.36 6.95
N PHE A 66 -4.10 -3.25 7.50
CA PHE A 66 -2.86 -2.66 7.03
C PHE A 66 -2.13 -2.00 8.20
N ASP A 67 -0.83 -1.85 8.02
CA ASP A 67 0.02 -1.12 8.97
C ASP A 67 0.72 0.00 8.23
N VAL A 68 1.20 0.98 8.99
CA VAL A 68 1.98 2.06 8.40
C VAL A 68 3.21 2.32 9.25
N ILE A 69 4.25 2.85 8.61
CA ILE A 69 5.47 3.28 9.27
C ILE A 69 5.70 4.72 8.86
N VAL A 70 5.63 5.63 9.81
CA VAL A 70 5.87 7.06 9.55
C VAL A 70 7.37 7.30 9.53
N VAL A 71 7.85 8.04 8.54
CA VAL A 71 9.28 8.36 8.42
C VAL A 71 9.46 9.87 8.34
N GLN A 72 10.71 10.31 8.31
CA GLN A 72 11.04 11.73 8.33
C GLN A 72 11.03 12.38 6.96
N SER A 73 11.20 11.62 5.91
CA SER A 73 11.32 12.17 4.56
C SER A 73 10.86 11.15 3.53
N GLU A 74 10.64 11.66 2.31
CA GLU A 74 10.26 10.78 1.20
C GLU A 74 11.40 9.82 0.84
N PHE A 75 12.63 10.26 1.02
CA PHE A 75 13.77 9.39 0.76
C PHE A 75 13.79 8.18 1.69
N GLU A 76 13.52 8.41 2.97
CA GLU A 76 13.42 7.30 3.91
C GLU A 76 12.28 6.37 3.55
N ALA A 77 11.16 6.93 3.10
CA ALA A 77 10.03 6.12 2.67
C ALA A 77 10.42 5.23 1.48
N LEU A 78 11.17 5.79 0.54
CA LEU A 78 11.62 5.03 -0.62
C LEU A 78 12.53 3.88 -0.22
N VAL A 79 13.50 4.15 0.63
CA VAL A 79 14.44 3.11 1.07
C VAL A 79 13.70 2.01 1.81
N LEU A 80 12.81 2.38 2.70
CA LEU A 80 12.04 1.41 3.47
C LEU A 80 11.10 0.60 2.59
N GLU A 81 10.45 1.26 1.64
CA GLU A 81 9.58 0.56 0.69
C GLU A 81 10.37 -0.50 -0.07
N CYS A 82 11.52 -0.11 -0.60
CA CYS A 82 12.35 -1.06 -1.35
C CYS A 82 12.79 -2.24 -0.50
N ALA A 83 13.18 -1.98 0.74
CA ALA A 83 13.61 -3.04 1.64
C ALA A 83 12.47 -4.00 1.96
N LEU A 84 11.28 -3.46 2.21
CA LEU A 84 10.13 -4.29 2.53
C LEU A 84 9.64 -5.10 1.33
N ILE A 85 9.67 -4.50 0.14
CA ILE A 85 9.30 -5.22 -1.07
C ILE A 85 10.27 -6.37 -1.31
N LYS A 86 11.55 -6.11 -1.14
CA LYS A 86 12.56 -7.16 -1.32
C LYS A 86 12.38 -8.28 -0.31
N ARG A 87 12.07 -7.92 0.93
CA ARG A 87 11.90 -8.92 1.98
C ARG A 87 10.65 -9.76 1.80
N HIS A 88 9.52 -9.14 1.50
CA HIS A 88 8.24 -9.82 1.47
C HIS A 88 7.81 -10.31 0.09
N GLN A 89 8.36 -9.74 -0.96
CA GLN A 89 7.97 -10.05 -2.34
C GLN A 89 6.45 -10.03 -2.49
N PRO A 90 5.80 -8.90 -2.12
CA PRO A 90 4.34 -8.89 -2.09
C PRO A 90 3.75 -9.12 -3.46
N ARG A 91 2.72 -9.95 -3.52
CA ARG A 91 2.11 -10.35 -4.77
C ARG A 91 1.68 -9.18 -5.65
N TYR A 92 1.03 -8.19 -5.06
CA TYR A 92 0.49 -7.10 -5.86
C TYR A 92 1.53 -6.06 -6.23
N ASN A 93 2.65 -6.01 -5.53
CA ASN A 93 3.76 -5.18 -5.98
C ASN A 93 4.28 -5.70 -7.32
N ILE A 94 4.41 -7.00 -7.44
CA ILE A 94 4.85 -7.61 -8.69
C ILE A 94 3.82 -7.41 -9.78
N LEU A 95 2.55 -7.70 -9.48
CA LEU A 95 1.49 -7.60 -10.48
C LEU A 95 1.23 -6.17 -10.94
N LEU A 96 1.25 -5.21 -10.03
CA LEU A 96 0.94 -3.83 -10.38
C LEU A 96 2.08 -3.12 -11.08
N LYS A 97 3.31 -3.50 -10.82
CA LYS A 97 4.47 -2.85 -11.41
C LYS A 97 4.99 -3.55 -12.65
N ASP A 98 4.61 -4.77 -12.85
CA ASP A 98 5.09 -5.56 -13.97
C ASP A 98 4.83 -4.87 -15.31
N SER A 99 3.63 -4.38 -15.50
CA SER A 99 3.26 -3.75 -16.75
C SER A 99 4.04 -2.47 -17.03
N LYS A 100 4.72 -1.96 -16.05
CA LYS A 100 5.51 -0.74 -16.20
C LYS A 100 6.93 -0.98 -16.67
N GLY A 101 7.30 -2.23 -16.83
CA GLY A 101 8.65 -2.50 -17.25
C GLY A 101 9.64 -1.94 -16.26
N TYR A 102 9.50 -2.27 -15.05
CA TYR A 102 10.31 -1.77 -13.99
C TYR A 102 11.74 -1.96 -14.30
N PRO A 103 12.47 -0.92 -14.35
CA PRO A 103 13.78 -1.08 -14.88
C PRO A 103 14.68 -1.80 -13.95
N TYR A 104 14.45 -1.92 -12.82
CA TYR A 104 15.34 -2.42 -12.14
C TYR A 104 15.29 -3.66 -11.85
N ILE A 105 15.24 -3.98 -11.63
CA ILE A 105 15.14 -4.96 -11.24
C ILE A 105 15.58 -5.87 -11.58
N ARG A 106 15.96 -6.23 -11.84
CA ARG A 106 16.34 -7.21 -12.14
C ARG A 106 17.33 -7.43 -11.58
#